data_1178ff90930b4995721b13bd7907ebb4
#
_entry.id   1178ff90930b4995721b13bd7907ebb4
#
_cell.length_a   1.000
_cell.length_b   1.000
_cell.length_c   1.000
_cell.angle_alpha   90.00
_cell.angle_beta   90.00
_cell.angle_gamma   90.00
#
_symmetry.space_group_name_H-M   'P 1'
#
loop_
_entity.id
_entity.type
_entity.pdbx_description
1 polymer ?
#
loop_
_entity_poly.entity_id
_entity_poly.type
_entity_poly.pdbx_seq_one_letter_code
_entity_poly.pdbx_strand_id
1 'polypeptide(L)'
;GVWSVMTAFNLVDGIPATANKWLLTDLLRNEWGFGGMVVTDYYSIGEMKTYGVADKKEASVLALKAGTDMDMVTAGFLDTLESALEEGLISEADIDRACRRVLETKYRMGLFDDPYKYCDTVRAEKEIFTPEHRKEAREVARETFVLMKNEGSLLPLSMDKKIALIGPMADARNNMCGMWSLTCVPSDHRSLLDGMRDAMKGRGEVFHAKGSNIYYEEEMEKGAVGFRPLERGD
;
A
#
# COMPACT_ATOMS: atom_id res chain seq x y z
N GLY A 1 14.36 5.71 -13.30
CA GLY A 1 14.54 4.95 -12.07
C GLY A 1 13.65 5.44 -10.95
N VAL A 2 13.61 4.72 -9.84
CA VAL A 2 12.87 5.09 -8.64
C VAL A 2 13.58 6.22 -7.90
N TRP A 3 12.86 7.25 -7.46
CA TRP A 3 13.40 8.41 -6.75
C TRP A 3 13.06 8.44 -5.26
N SER A 4 12.14 7.57 -4.82
CA SER A 4 11.82 7.43 -3.41
C SER A 4 11.63 5.95 -3.06
N VAL A 5 11.96 5.60 -1.82
CA VAL A 5 11.71 4.30 -1.21
C VAL A 5 10.98 4.54 0.11
N MET A 6 9.95 3.77 0.38
CA MET A 6 9.23 3.81 1.65
C MET A 6 9.71 2.67 2.54
N THR A 7 9.93 2.96 3.82
CA THR A 7 10.28 1.92 4.79
C THR A 7 9.05 1.08 5.16
N ALA A 8 9.26 -0.16 5.55
CA ALA A 8 8.19 -1.05 6.00
C ALA A 8 8.04 -1.02 7.53
N PHE A 9 6.90 -1.51 8.02
CA PHE A 9 6.64 -1.61 9.47
C PHE A 9 7.37 -2.77 10.14
N ASN A 10 7.68 -3.80 9.38
CA ASN A 10 8.25 -5.03 9.91
C ASN A 10 9.70 -4.87 10.43
N LEU A 11 10.10 -5.83 11.24
CA LEU A 11 11.49 -6.00 11.66
C LEU A 11 12.28 -6.71 10.57
N VAL A 12 13.51 -6.27 10.34
CA VAL A 12 14.51 -6.97 9.53
C VAL A 12 15.68 -7.27 10.46
N ASP A 13 15.93 -8.56 10.69
CA ASP A 13 16.93 -9.04 11.65
C ASP A 13 16.77 -8.45 13.06
N GLY A 14 15.50 -8.39 13.52
CA GLY A 14 15.16 -7.86 14.86
C GLY A 14 15.18 -6.35 14.99
N ILE A 15 15.49 -5.60 13.94
CA ILE A 15 15.54 -4.13 13.93
C ILE A 15 14.38 -3.58 13.09
N PRO A 16 13.60 -2.58 13.58
CA PRO A 16 12.59 -1.91 12.77
C PRO A 16 13.17 -1.41 11.45
N ALA A 17 12.54 -1.75 10.32
CA ALA A 17 13.05 -1.39 8.99
C ALA A 17 13.32 0.12 8.87
N THR A 18 12.49 0.96 9.49
CA THR A 18 12.64 2.43 9.53
C THR A 18 13.90 2.91 10.26
N ALA A 19 14.42 2.12 11.21
CA ALA A 19 15.64 2.41 11.98
C ALA A 19 16.83 1.49 11.64
N ASN A 20 16.71 0.70 10.59
CA ASN A 20 17.73 -0.28 10.21
C ASN A 20 18.80 0.34 9.32
N LYS A 21 19.92 0.75 9.94
CA LYS A 21 21.05 1.38 9.24
C LYS A 21 21.66 0.46 8.17
N TRP A 22 21.78 -0.82 8.48
CA TRP A 22 22.29 -1.77 7.49
C TRP A 22 21.41 -1.79 6.24
N LEU A 23 20.08 -1.87 6.42
CA LEU A 23 19.13 -1.90 5.30
C LEU A 23 19.15 -0.59 4.48
N LEU A 24 19.02 0.56 5.17
CA LEU A 24 18.78 1.85 4.51
C LEU A 24 20.05 2.54 4.05
N THR A 25 21.16 2.36 4.76
CA THR A 25 22.43 3.00 4.43
C THR A 25 23.39 2.01 3.77
N ASP A 26 23.71 0.91 4.43
CA ASP A 26 24.79 0.06 3.98
C ASP A 26 24.40 -0.72 2.73
N LEU A 27 23.23 -1.33 2.70
CA LEU A 27 22.73 -2.07 1.53
C LEU A 27 22.13 -1.12 0.47
N LEU A 28 21.07 -0.37 0.82
CA LEU A 28 20.31 0.40 -0.17
C LEU A 28 21.17 1.48 -0.82
N ARG A 29 21.93 2.27 -0.01
CA ARG A 29 22.67 3.41 -0.53
C ARG A 29 24.10 3.06 -0.96
N ASN A 30 24.85 2.35 -0.10
CA ASN A 30 26.27 2.11 -0.36
C ASN A 30 26.48 0.98 -1.36
N GLU A 31 25.73 -0.13 -1.23
CA GLU A 31 25.91 -1.28 -2.12
C GLU A 31 25.09 -1.12 -3.41
N TRP A 32 23.80 -0.77 -3.31
CA TRP A 32 22.93 -0.63 -4.49
C TRP A 32 22.99 0.75 -5.16
N GLY A 33 23.65 1.72 -4.56
CA GLY A 33 23.85 3.06 -5.15
C GLY A 33 22.57 3.92 -5.20
N PHE A 34 21.58 3.67 -4.33
CA PHE A 34 20.34 4.45 -4.34
C PHE A 34 20.58 5.90 -3.90
N GLY A 35 20.38 6.85 -4.81
CA GLY A 35 20.59 8.28 -4.58
C GLY A 35 19.30 9.08 -4.26
N GLY A 36 18.16 8.45 -4.19
CA GLY A 36 16.87 9.11 -3.90
C GLY A 36 16.59 9.29 -2.40
N MET A 37 15.39 9.77 -2.08
CA MET A 37 14.94 9.94 -0.71
C MET A 37 14.32 8.67 -0.14
N VAL A 38 14.42 8.50 1.18
CA VAL A 38 13.73 7.48 1.96
C VAL A 38 12.67 8.15 2.83
N VAL A 39 11.42 7.77 2.67
CA VAL A 39 10.29 8.21 3.49
C VAL A 39 9.80 7.06 4.36
N THR A 40 9.28 7.34 5.56
CA THR A 40 8.65 6.30 6.38
C THR A 40 7.30 5.88 5.80
N ASP A 41 6.80 4.72 6.19
CA ASP A 41 5.37 4.43 6.09
C ASP A 41 4.58 5.27 7.12
N TYR A 42 3.25 5.27 6.98
CA TYR A 42 2.33 6.06 7.79
C TYR A 42 2.50 5.78 9.29
N TYR A 43 2.92 6.80 10.07
CA TYR A 43 3.15 6.71 11.51
C TYR A 43 4.26 5.71 11.94
N SER A 44 5.15 5.30 11.04
CA SER A 44 6.11 4.22 11.31
C SER A 44 7.13 4.54 12.43
N ILE A 45 7.55 5.81 12.56
CA ILE A 45 8.41 6.21 13.69
C ILE A 45 7.67 6.04 15.02
N GLY A 46 6.38 6.43 15.06
CA GLY A 46 5.57 6.27 16.28
C GLY A 46 5.36 4.82 16.67
N GLU A 47 5.23 3.92 15.70
CA GLU A 47 5.06 2.49 15.95
C GLU A 47 6.32 1.79 16.48
N MET A 48 7.51 2.36 16.31
CA MET A 48 8.74 1.77 16.84
C MET A 48 8.71 1.60 18.35
N LYS A 49 7.90 2.38 19.08
CA LYS A 49 7.64 2.18 20.51
C LYS A 49 7.12 0.76 20.80
N THR A 50 6.31 0.21 19.92
CA THR A 50 5.75 -1.15 20.04
C THR A 50 6.84 -2.22 19.98
N TYR A 51 7.96 -1.93 19.33
CA TYR A 51 9.12 -2.83 19.21
C TYR A 51 10.17 -2.61 20.31
N GLY A 52 9.84 -1.83 21.36
CA GLY A 52 10.73 -1.60 22.48
C GLY A 52 11.65 -0.39 22.35
N VAL A 53 11.45 0.45 21.36
CA VAL A 53 12.09 1.78 21.27
C VAL A 53 11.40 2.70 22.26
N ALA A 54 12.19 3.38 23.12
CA ALA A 54 11.71 3.97 24.37
C ALA A 54 10.70 5.10 24.16
N ASP A 55 11.01 6.07 23.33
CA ASP A 55 10.15 7.22 23.08
C ASP A 55 10.25 7.72 21.64
N LYS A 56 9.46 8.76 21.34
CA LYS A 56 9.38 9.37 20.00
C LYS A 56 10.70 10.02 19.58
N LYS A 57 11.45 10.63 20.51
CA LYS A 57 12.73 11.28 20.21
C LYS A 57 13.79 10.24 19.87
N GLU A 58 13.94 9.21 20.68
CA GLU A 58 14.86 8.12 20.41
C GLU A 58 14.56 7.45 19.07
N ALA A 59 13.28 7.16 18.79
CA ALA A 59 12.84 6.58 17.53
C ALA A 59 13.19 7.48 16.32
N SER A 60 12.99 8.80 16.46
CA SER A 60 13.34 9.79 15.41
C SER A 60 14.84 9.85 15.15
N VAL A 61 15.64 9.86 16.21
CA VAL A 61 17.11 9.84 16.13
C VAL A 61 17.61 8.58 15.42
N LEU A 62 17.08 7.43 15.80
CA LEU A 62 17.45 6.15 15.19
C LEU A 62 17.07 6.12 13.69
N ALA A 63 15.88 6.57 13.35
CA ALA A 63 15.41 6.64 11.95
C ALA A 63 16.29 7.57 11.10
N LEU A 64 16.57 8.79 11.57
CA LEU A 64 17.43 9.76 10.89
C LEU A 64 18.84 9.21 10.65
N LYS A 65 19.44 8.61 11.69
CA LYS A 65 20.79 8.02 11.63
C LYS A 65 20.83 6.77 10.75
N ALA A 66 19.74 6.03 10.65
CA ALA A 66 19.64 4.90 9.74
C ALA A 66 19.59 5.30 8.27
N GLY A 67 19.19 6.54 7.95
CA GLY A 67 19.13 7.05 6.58
C GLY A 67 17.71 7.32 6.08
N THR A 68 16.73 7.38 6.98
CA THR A 68 15.38 7.91 6.71
C THR A 68 15.46 9.42 6.57
N ASP A 69 14.92 9.97 5.49
CA ASP A 69 15.02 11.39 5.16
C ASP A 69 13.73 12.17 5.44
N MET A 70 12.57 11.48 5.46
CA MET A 70 11.26 12.10 5.66
C MET A 70 10.39 11.22 6.56
N ASP A 71 9.77 11.85 7.55
CA ASP A 71 8.80 11.24 8.45
C ASP A 71 7.38 11.47 7.95
N MET A 72 6.61 10.39 7.80
CA MET A 72 5.21 10.46 7.39
C MET A 72 4.30 10.41 8.62
N VAL A 73 3.60 11.53 8.88
CA VAL A 73 2.51 11.70 9.86
C VAL A 73 2.91 11.68 11.34
N THR A 74 3.97 11.00 11.76
CA THR A 74 4.35 10.91 13.18
C THR A 74 4.66 12.28 13.78
N ALA A 75 5.11 13.25 12.96
CA ALA A 75 5.71 14.51 13.39
C ALA A 75 6.90 14.30 14.36
N GLY A 76 7.56 13.14 14.26
CA GLY A 76 8.71 12.81 15.08
C GLY A 76 9.89 13.74 14.80
N PHE A 77 10.24 13.89 13.52
CA PHE A 77 11.32 14.80 13.12
C PHE A 77 11.00 16.25 13.48
N LEU A 78 9.76 16.69 13.23
CA LEU A 78 9.35 18.07 13.52
C LEU A 78 9.42 18.39 15.04
N ASP A 79 8.96 17.47 15.88
CA ASP A 79 8.80 17.73 17.30
C ASP A 79 10.08 17.48 18.13
N THR A 80 11.04 16.70 17.58
CA THR A 80 12.11 16.16 18.45
C THR A 80 13.53 16.41 17.93
N LEU A 81 13.77 16.71 16.64
CA LEU A 81 15.15 16.84 16.14
C LEU A 81 15.87 18.08 16.67
N GLU A 82 15.16 19.17 16.96
CA GLU A 82 15.78 20.36 17.58
C GLU A 82 16.38 20.01 18.95
N SER A 83 15.58 19.41 19.83
CA SER A 83 16.10 19.00 21.15
C SER A 83 17.17 17.92 21.08
N ALA A 84 17.05 17.00 20.08
CA ALA A 84 18.06 15.96 19.84
C ALA A 84 19.42 16.57 19.38
N LEU A 85 19.37 17.67 18.60
CA LEU A 85 20.55 18.40 18.20
C LEU A 85 21.21 19.15 19.41
N GLU A 86 20.40 19.82 20.21
CA GLU A 86 20.87 20.51 21.44
C GLU A 86 21.51 19.52 22.42
N GLU A 87 20.98 18.33 22.55
CA GLU A 87 21.52 17.26 23.39
C GLU A 87 22.72 16.53 22.76
N GLY A 88 23.12 16.87 21.52
CA GLY A 88 24.24 16.23 20.82
C GLY A 88 23.96 14.79 20.36
N LEU A 89 22.70 14.38 20.32
CA LEU A 89 22.30 13.04 19.85
C LEU A 89 22.41 12.91 18.34
N ILE A 90 22.29 14.02 17.61
CA ILE A 90 22.47 14.15 16.17
C ILE A 90 23.32 15.39 15.88
N SER A 91 23.76 15.54 14.64
CA SER A 91 24.47 16.73 14.14
C SER A 91 23.62 17.47 13.10
N GLU A 92 23.93 18.76 12.86
CA GLU A 92 23.35 19.52 11.74
C GLU A 92 23.58 18.80 10.42
N ALA A 93 24.72 18.15 10.23
CA ALA A 93 25.03 17.40 9.02
C ALA A 93 24.07 16.21 8.79
N ASP A 94 23.48 15.64 9.83
CA ASP A 94 22.48 14.59 9.71
C ASP A 94 21.15 15.14 9.16
N ILE A 95 20.74 16.30 9.66
CA ILE A 95 19.56 17.04 9.19
C ILE A 95 19.76 17.52 7.75
N ASP A 96 20.89 18.16 7.47
CA ASP A 96 21.24 18.67 6.15
C ASP A 96 21.24 17.57 5.09
N ARG A 97 21.77 16.41 5.43
CA ARG A 97 21.80 15.24 4.53
C ARG A 97 20.39 14.79 4.16
N ALA A 98 19.48 14.67 5.13
CA ALA A 98 18.10 14.28 4.90
C ALA A 98 17.36 15.36 4.08
N CYS A 99 17.45 16.61 4.48
CA CYS A 99 16.85 17.75 3.79
C CYS A 99 17.32 17.83 2.32
N ARG A 100 18.64 17.72 2.09
CA ARG A 100 19.24 17.76 0.75
C ARG A 100 18.65 16.68 -0.14
N ARG A 101 18.50 15.45 0.30
CA ARG A 101 17.94 14.36 -0.50
C ARG A 101 16.48 14.61 -0.91
N VAL A 102 15.68 15.17 -0.02
CA VAL A 102 14.31 15.58 -0.32
C VAL A 102 14.30 16.70 -1.37
N LEU A 103 15.12 17.73 -1.18
CA LEU A 103 15.21 18.87 -2.10
C LEU A 103 15.76 18.47 -3.47
N GLU A 104 16.80 17.63 -3.52
CA GLU A 104 17.34 17.11 -4.77
C GLU A 104 16.34 16.26 -5.53
N THR A 105 15.52 15.45 -4.83
CA THR A 105 14.46 14.69 -5.46
C THR A 105 13.43 15.62 -6.09
N LYS A 106 12.95 16.64 -5.38
CA LYS A 106 12.03 17.66 -5.90
C LYS A 106 12.63 18.41 -7.09
N TYR A 107 13.90 18.79 -7.01
CA TYR A 107 14.62 19.50 -8.08
C TYR A 107 14.69 18.64 -9.36
N ARG A 108 15.11 17.40 -9.24
CA ARG A 108 15.21 16.47 -10.39
C ARG A 108 13.86 16.14 -11.01
N MET A 109 12.79 16.20 -10.24
CA MET A 109 11.43 16.09 -10.75
C MET A 109 10.92 17.36 -11.44
N GLY A 110 11.66 18.48 -11.35
CA GLY A 110 11.27 19.77 -11.93
C GLY A 110 10.18 20.49 -11.16
N LEU A 111 9.95 20.14 -9.88
CA LEU A 111 8.86 20.72 -9.08
C LEU A 111 9.13 22.15 -8.61
N PHE A 112 10.37 22.64 -8.69
CA PHE A 112 10.71 24.04 -8.44
C PHE A 112 10.39 24.94 -9.64
N ASP A 113 10.41 24.37 -10.85
CA ASP A 113 10.06 25.10 -12.07
C ASP A 113 8.55 25.09 -12.30
N ASP A 114 7.93 23.91 -12.09
CA ASP A 114 6.48 23.73 -12.20
C ASP A 114 5.99 22.70 -11.16
N PRO A 115 5.42 23.16 -10.02
CA PRO A 115 4.93 22.26 -8.97
C PRO A 115 3.72 21.44 -9.40
N TYR A 116 3.00 21.83 -10.45
CA TYR A 116 1.83 21.15 -10.99
C TYR A 116 2.12 20.30 -12.22
N LYS A 117 3.37 20.15 -12.61
CA LYS A 117 3.81 19.42 -13.80
C LYS A 117 3.18 18.02 -13.97
N TYR A 118 2.88 17.35 -12.86
CA TYR A 118 2.30 16.01 -12.88
C TYR A 118 0.79 15.99 -12.62
N CYS A 119 0.16 17.15 -12.42
CA CYS A 119 -1.28 17.30 -12.18
C CYS A 119 -2.01 17.45 -13.52
N ASP A 120 -2.33 16.34 -14.16
CA ASP A 120 -3.04 16.31 -15.44
C ASP A 120 -4.25 15.36 -15.34
N THR A 121 -5.44 15.95 -15.13
CA THR A 121 -6.70 15.21 -15.01
C THR A 121 -7.10 14.52 -16.32
N VAL A 122 -6.82 15.14 -17.47
CA VAL A 122 -7.13 14.56 -18.79
C VAL A 122 -6.26 13.30 -19.04
N ARG A 123 -5.01 13.34 -18.61
CA ARG A 123 -4.13 12.17 -18.66
C ARG A 123 -4.66 11.06 -17.76
N ALA A 124 -5.08 11.39 -16.55
CA ALA A 124 -5.65 10.41 -15.61
C ALA A 124 -6.86 9.68 -16.20
N GLU A 125 -7.79 10.40 -16.83
CA GLU A 125 -8.95 9.79 -17.50
C GLU A 125 -8.56 8.80 -18.63
N LYS A 126 -7.44 9.04 -19.31
CA LYS A 126 -6.96 8.20 -20.42
C LYS A 126 -6.12 7.02 -19.97
N GLU A 127 -5.38 7.17 -18.86
CA GLU A 127 -4.37 6.20 -18.44
C GLU A 127 -4.85 5.29 -17.30
N ILE A 128 -5.86 5.70 -16.51
CA ILE A 128 -6.35 4.90 -15.39
C ILE A 128 -7.41 3.91 -15.87
N PHE A 129 -7.35 2.65 -15.41
CA PHE A 129 -8.31 1.58 -15.72
C PHE A 129 -8.49 1.28 -17.20
N THR A 130 -7.45 1.44 -18.01
CA THR A 130 -7.54 1.06 -19.43
C THR A 130 -7.82 -0.43 -19.61
N PRO A 131 -8.38 -0.87 -20.76
CA PRO A 131 -8.57 -2.28 -21.06
C PRO A 131 -7.27 -3.09 -20.96
N GLU A 132 -6.13 -2.49 -21.35
CA GLU A 132 -4.81 -3.10 -21.29
C GLU A 132 -4.38 -3.33 -19.83
N HIS A 133 -4.51 -2.33 -18.95
CA HIS A 133 -4.22 -2.47 -17.53
C HIS A 133 -5.08 -3.54 -16.86
N ARG A 134 -6.39 -3.62 -17.22
CA ARG A 134 -7.29 -4.67 -16.71
C ARG A 134 -6.89 -6.06 -17.19
N LYS A 135 -6.45 -6.18 -18.44
CA LYS A 135 -5.95 -7.44 -19.00
C LYS A 135 -4.68 -7.88 -18.26
N GLU A 136 -3.74 -6.98 -18.09
CA GLU A 136 -2.48 -7.24 -17.40
C GLU A 136 -2.68 -7.62 -15.93
N ALA A 137 -3.50 -6.87 -15.20
CA ALA A 137 -3.87 -7.19 -13.82
C ALA A 137 -4.49 -8.59 -13.70
N ARG A 138 -5.32 -8.99 -14.68
CA ARG A 138 -5.91 -10.33 -14.72
C ARG A 138 -4.86 -11.42 -14.96
N GLU A 139 -3.91 -11.21 -15.87
CA GLU A 139 -2.85 -12.19 -16.15
C GLU A 139 -1.94 -12.35 -14.92
N VAL A 140 -1.51 -11.25 -14.31
CA VAL A 140 -0.72 -11.29 -13.07
C VAL A 140 -1.48 -12.01 -11.95
N ALA A 141 -2.77 -11.71 -11.77
CA ALA A 141 -3.59 -12.38 -10.76
C ALA A 141 -3.68 -13.90 -10.99
N ARG A 142 -3.73 -14.36 -12.25
CA ARG A 142 -3.75 -15.80 -12.58
C ARG A 142 -2.47 -16.51 -12.15
N GLU A 143 -1.33 -15.84 -12.22
CA GLU A 143 -0.03 -16.40 -11.81
C GLU A 143 0.11 -16.51 -10.28
N THR A 144 -0.74 -15.82 -9.51
CA THR A 144 -0.71 -15.90 -8.05
C THR A 144 -1.50 -17.07 -7.46
N PHE A 145 -2.32 -17.76 -8.25
CA PHE A 145 -3.13 -18.86 -7.76
C PHE A 145 -2.28 -20.10 -7.46
N VAL A 146 -2.45 -20.65 -6.27
CA VAL A 146 -1.83 -21.89 -5.83
C VAL A 146 -2.90 -22.97 -5.71
N LEU A 147 -2.83 -24.02 -6.54
CA LEU A 147 -3.74 -25.15 -6.47
C LEU A 147 -3.30 -26.10 -5.34
N MET A 148 -3.92 -25.95 -4.18
CA MET A 148 -3.58 -26.75 -2.99
C MET A 148 -4.20 -28.16 -3.02
N LYS A 149 -5.38 -28.32 -3.64
CA LYS A 149 -6.12 -29.58 -3.68
C LYS A 149 -7.06 -29.62 -4.90
N ASN A 150 -7.10 -30.72 -5.63
CA ASN A 150 -8.02 -30.94 -6.74
C ASN A 150 -8.37 -32.42 -6.88
N GLU A 151 -9.02 -32.98 -5.88
CA GLU A 151 -9.46 -34.38 -5.88
C GLU A 151 -10.57 -34.57 -6.93
N GLY A 152 -10.48 -35.67 -7.68
CA GLY A 152 -11.43 -35.98 -8.72
C GLY A 152 -11.39 -35.04 -9.93
N SER A 153 -10.33 -34.22 -10.08
CA SER A 153 -10.18 -33.25 -11.18
C SER A 153 -11.39 -32.31 -11.33
N LEU A 154 -11.93 -31.84 -10.19
CA LEU A 154 -13.07 -30.91 -10.16
C LEU A 154 -12.76 -29.58 -10.85
N LEU A 155 -11.53 -29.10 -10.70
CA LEU A 155 -11.05 -27.87 -11.35
C LEU A 155 -10.25 -28.17 -12.62
N PRO A 156 -10.41 -27.36 -13.68
CA PRO A 156 -11.31 -26.20 -13.80
C PRO A 156 -12.79 -26.59 -13.82
N LEU A 157 -13.63 -25.71 -13.23
CA LEU A 157 -15.08 -25.95 -13.21
C LEU A 157 -15.65 -25.99 -14.62
N SER A 158 -16.52 -26.96 -14.89
CA SER A 158 -17.28 -27.01 -16.14
C SER A 158 -18.31 -25.87 -16.20
N MET A 159 -18.32 -25.13 -17.30
CA MET A 159 -19.14 -23.93 -17.46
C MET A 159 -20.61 -24.24 -17.81
N ASP A 160 -20.96 -25.50 -18.02
CA ASP A 160 -22.32 -25.97 -18.31
C ASP A 160 -23.09 -26.44 -17.08
N LYS A 161 -22.47 -26.33 -15.91
CA LYS A 161 -23.02 -26.78 -14.63
C LYS A 161 -23.87 -25.74 -13.94
N LYS A 162 -24.61 -26.18 -12.94
CA LYS A 162 -25.23 -25.32 -11.92
C LYS A 162 -24.26 -25.18 -10.76
N ILE A 163 -23.88 -23.95 -10.42
CA ILE A 163 -22.92 -23.66 -9.36
C ILE A 163 -23.63 -22.88 -8.26
N ALA A 164 -23.51 -23.34 -7.02
CA ALA A 164 -23.88 -22.57 -5.84
C ALA A 164 -22.65 -21.81 -5.31
N LEU A 165 -22.65 -20.49 -5.45
CA LEU A 165 -21.65 -19.60 -4.91
C LEU A 165 -22.15 -19.08 -3.53
N ILE A 166 -21.56 -19.58 -2.47
CA ILE A 166 -22.01 -19.31 -1.11
C ILE A 166 -20.89 -18.60 -0.34
N GLY A 167 -21.21 -17.49 0.27
CA GLY A 167 -20.29 -16.74 1.12
C GLY A 167 -20.56 -15.24 1.11
N PRO A 168 -20.23 -14.55 2.22
CA PRO A 168 -20.50 -13.12 2.36
C PRO A 168 -19.63 -12.26 1.45
N MET A 169 -18.45 -12.75 1.04
CA MET A 169 -17.52 -12.03 0.15
C MET A 169 -17.82 -12.29 -1.34
N ALA A 170 -18.77 -13.16 -1.67
CA ALA A 170 -19.06 -13.51 -3.07
C ALA A 170 -19.55 -12.31 -3.90
N ASP A 171 -20.30 -11.39 -3.28
CA ASP A 171 -20.81 -10.17 -3.92
C ASP A 171 -20.43 -8.91 -3.13
N ALA A 172 -19.20 -8.82 -2.71
CA ALA A 172 -18.69 -7.75 -1.84
C ALA A 172 -17.78 -6.78 -2.62
N ARG A 173 -18.34 -5.94 -3.49
CA ARG A 173 -17.58 -4.96 -4.28
C ARG A 173 -16.80 -3.98 -3.43
N ASN A 174 -17.35 -3.57 -2.28
CA ASN A 174 -16.71 -2.64 -1.35
C ASN A 174 -15.36 -3.16 -0.83
N ASN A 175 -15.17 -4.49 -0.80
CA ASN A 175 -13.94 -5.10 -0.30
C ASN A 175 -12.93 -5.45 -1.40
N MET A 176 -13.24 -5.19 -2.68
CA MET A 176 -12.35 -5.51 -3.79
C MET A 176 -11.10 -4.63 -3.84
N CYS A 177 -11.17 -3.44 -3.29
CA CYS A 177 -10.08 -2.47 -3.35
C CYS A 177 -8.97 -2.70 -2.32
N GLY A 178 -9.25 -3.42 -1.24
CA GLY A 178 -8.32 -3.60 -0.13
C GLY A 178 -8.21 -2.38 0.81
N MET A 179 -7.50 -2.57 1.90
CA MET A 179 -7.47 -1.63 3.03
C MET A 179 -6.78 -0.29 2.71
N TRP A 180 -5.76 -0.29 1.87
CA TRP A 180 -4.94 0.89 1.57
C TRP A 180 -5.38 1.66 0.31
N SER A 181 -6.54 1.36 -0.22
CA SER A 181 -7.08 2.04 -1.39
C SER A 181 -7.96 3.22 -0.98
N LEU A 182 -7.40 4.43 -0.89
CA LEU A 182 -8.09 5.63 -0.47
C LEU A 182 -9.09 6.16 -1.50
N THR A 183 -8.85 5.89 -2.78
CA THR A 183 -9.61 6.44 -3.91
C THR A 183 -10.41 5.37 -4.64
N CYS A 184 -10.69 4.25 -3.99
CA CYS A 184 -11.47 3.19 -4.60
C CYS A 184 -12.93 3.60 -4.78
N VAL A 185 -13.44 3.36 -5.99
CA VAL A 185 -14.86 3.48 -6.32
C VAL A 185 -15.43 2.08 -6.50
N PRO A 186 -16.23 1.56 -5.57
CA PRO A 186 -16.73 0.17 -5.62
C PRO A 186 -17.48 -0.18 -6.89
N SER A 187 -18.20 0.79 -7.50
CA SER A 187 -18.94 0.60 -8.76
C SER A 187 -18.03 0.29 -9.94
N ASP A 188 -16.74 0.61 -9.89
CA ASP A 188 -15.78 0.33 -10.96
C ASP A 188 -15.24 -1.10 -10.92
N HIS A 189 -15.53 -1.82 -9.83
CA HIS A 189 -15.08 -3.18 -9.61
C HIS A 189 -16.22 -4.18 -9.80
N ARG A 190 -15.83 -5.40 -10.15
CA ARG A 190 -16.75 -6.52 -10.32
C ARG A 190 -16.55 -7.50 -9.18
N SER A 191 -17.65 -7.98 -8.62
CA SER A 191 -17.60 -9.03 -7.60
C SER A 191 -17.22 -10.38 -8.23
N LEU A 192 -16.89 -11.37 -7.39
CA LEU A 192 -16.71 -12.75 -7.83
C LEU A 192 -18.00 -13.29 -8.49
N LEU A 193 -19.14 -12.95 -7.92
CA LEU A 193 -20.45 -13.33 -8.47
C LEU A 193 -20.66 -12.79 -9.88
N ASP A 194 -20.34 -11.51 -10.12
CA ASP A 194 -20.41 -10.90 -11.46
C ASP A 194 -19.50 -11.65 -12.45
N GLY A 195 -18.26 -11.90 -12.05
CA GLY A 195 -17.28 -12.59 -12.87
C GLY A 195 -17.71 -14.01 -13.26
N MET A 196 -18.26 -14.75 -12.29
CA MET A 196 -18.76 -16.10 -12.55
C MET A 196 -20.00 -16.11 -13.44
N ARG A 197 -20.95 -15.21 -13.21
CA ARG A 197 -22.15 -15.09 -14.07
C ARG A 197 -21.79 -14.77 -15.50
N ASP A 198 -20.82 -13.87 -15.71
CA ASP A 198 -20.36 -13.55 -17.07
C ASP A 198 -19.66 -14.73 -17.75
N ALA A 199 -18.77 -15.41 -17.02
CA ALA A 199 -18.06 -16.56 -17.58
C ALA A 199 -19.02 -17.70 -17.98
N MET A 200 -20.11 -17.86 -17.24
CA MET A 200 -21.11 -18.94 -17.47
C MET A 200 -22.29 -18.53 -18.35
N LYS A 201 -22.37 -17.27 -18.77
CA LYS A 201 -23.49 -16.74 -19.55
C LYS A 201 -23.76 -17.59 -20.80
N GLY A 202 -25.02 -18.05 -20.93
CA GLY A 202 -25.46 -18.88 -22.07
C GLY A 202 -25.00 -20.34 -22.01
N ARG A 203 -24.37 -20.79 -20.92
CA ARG A 203 -23.88 -22.16 -20.75
C ARG A 203 -24.40 -22.84 -19.50
N GLY A 204 -24.30 -22.18 -18.35
CA GLY A 204 -24.70 -22.70 -17.05
C GLY A 204 -25.35 -21.64 -16.17
N GLU A 205 -25.57 -21.95 -14.90
CA GLU A 205 -26.25 -21.09 -13.95
C GLU A 205 -25.42 -20.90 -12.68
N VAL A 206 -25.40 -19.68 -12.13
CA VAL A 206 -24.81 -19.37 -10.82
C VAL A 206 -25.90 -18.94 -9.85
N PHE A 207 -26.10 -19.73 -8.84
CA PHE A 207 -26.94 -19.40 -7.69
C PHE A 207 -26.07 -18.76 -6.61
N HIS A 208 -26.58 -17.76 -5.93
CA HIS A 208 -25.86 -17.07 -4.87
C HIS A 208 -26.65 -17.06 -3.58
N ALA A 209 -25.95 -17.30 -2.48
CA ALA A 209 -26.45 -17.07 -1.14
C ALA A 209 -25.31 -16.51 -0.26
N LYS A 210 -25.64 -15.54 0.60
CA LYS A 210 -24.66 -14.95 1.52
C LYS A 210 -24.11 -15.99 2.51
N GLY A 211 -24.97 -16.88 2.99
CA GLY A 211 -24.61 -17.98 3.90
C GLY A 211 -24.40 -17.52 5.35
N SER A 212 -23.50 -16.60 5.60
CA SER A 212 -23.21 -16.07 6.94
C SER A 212 -22.88 -14.57 6.86
N ASN A 213 -22.85 -13.92 8.03
CA ASN A 213 -22.27 -12.60 8.20
C ASN A 213 -20.77 -12.73 8.54
N ILE A 214 -19.97 -11.70 8.19
CA ILE A 214 -18.56 -11.57 8.62
C ILE A 214 -18.53 -10.98 10.04
N TYR A 215 -19.42 -10.02 10.32
CA TYR A 215 -19.54 -9.34 11.60
C TYR A 215 -20.87 -9.67 12.28
N TYR A 216 -20.93 -9.58 13.60
CA TYR A 216 -22.18 -9.74 14.36
C TYR A 216 -23.17 -8.62 14.09
N GLU A 217 -22.65 -7.39 13.86
CA GLU A 217 -23.46 -6.20 13.61
C GLU A 217 -23.62 -5.99 12.11
N GLU A 218 -24.85 -6.01 11.64
CA GLU A 218 -25.17 -5.85 10.22
C GLU A 218 -24.69 -4.52 9.64
N GLU A 219 -24.65 -3.46 10.45
CA GLU A 219 -24.16 -2.14 10.03
C GLU A 219 -22.67 -2.14 9.68
N MET A 220 -21.86 -2.94 10.37
CA MET A 220 -20.44 -3.08 10.07
C MET A 220 -20.18 -3.79 8.75
N GLU A 221 -21.12 -4.60 8.28
CA GLU A 221 -21.00 -5.28 6.98
C GLU A 221 -21.29 -4.38 5.79
N LYS A 222 -21.96 -3.25 5.99
CA LYS A 222 -22.29 -2.29 4.93
C LYS A 222 -21.07 -1.46 4.50
N GLY A 223 -20.04 -1.38 5.35
CA GLY A 223 -18.79 -0.71 5.07
C GLY A 223 -17.75 -1.63 4.44
N ALA A 224 -16.71 -1.05 3.87
CA ALA A 224 -15.50 -1.78 3.53
C ALA A 224 -14.62 -1.96 4.76
N VAL A 225 -13.86 -3.05 4.81
CA VAL A 225 -12.80 -3.20 5.81
C VAL A 225 -11.68 -2.22 5.46
N GLY A 226 -11.37 -1.30 6.39
CA GLY A 226 -10.37 -0.26 6.17
C GLY A 226 -10.97 1.12 5.94
N PHE A 227 -10.48 1.84 4.94
CA PHE A 227 -10.97 3.18 4.61
C PHE A 227 -12.35 3.13 3.94
N ARG A 228 -13.19 4.15 4.25
CA ARG A 228 -14.50 4.28 3.61
C ARG A 228 -14.31 4.47 2.10
N PRO A 229 -14.97 3.66 1.26
CA PRO A 229 -14.96 3.87 -0.18
C PRO A 229 -15.55 5.22 -0.56
N LEU A 230 -15.00 5.86 -1.58
CA LEU A 230 -15.58 7.05 -2.19
C LEU A 230 -16.74 6.66 -3.11
N GLU A 231 -17.78 7.49 -3.15
CA GLU A 231 -18.82 7.41 -4.17
C GLU A 231 -18.44 8.31 -5.36
N ARG A 232 -18.93 7.98 -6.57
CA ARG A 232 -18.70 8.85 -7.73
C ARG A 232 -19.47 10.16 -7.51
N GLY A 233 -18.73 11.26 -7.39
CA GLY A 233 -19.27 12.60 -7.17
C GLY A 233 -18.87 13.22 -5.83
N ASP A 234 -18.12 12.48 -4.98
CA ASP A 234 -17.50 13.04 -3.77
C ASP A 234 -16.12 13.74 -4.10
#